data_1758c48dcaf460f12c499ade23e768fb
#
_entry.id   1758c48dcaf460f12c499ade23e768fb
#
_cell.length_a   1.000
_cell.length_b   1.000
_cell.length_c   1.000
_cell.angle_alpha   90.00
_cell.angle_beta   90.00
_cell.angle_gamma   90.00
#
_symmetry.space_group_name_H-M   'P 1'
#
loop_
_entity.id
_entity.type
_entity.pdbx_description
1 polymer ?
#
loop_
_entity_poly.entity_id
_entity_poly.type
_entity_poly.pdbx_seq_one_letter_code
_entity_poly.pdbx_strand_id
1 'polypeptide(L)'
;MMVAIYIRVSTEDQAKEGYSLEVQREYLEAFAKRVGLEIFRVYQDDGISGYSTERPALKELLKDAKGKKFDLVLVYKIDRFSRNLKDLLNLVDELLSSGVGFKSATEPFDTTTSAGKLIFQQLGSFAEFERNRIAERVFPGMVKGVQRGNWQGARYAPYGLYV
;
A
#
# COMPACT_ATOMS: atom_id res chain seq x y z
N MET A 1 -4.96 -22.17 8.45
CA MET A 1 -4.46 -20.77 8.36
C MET A 1 -5.64 -19.90 7.98
N MET A 2 -5.95 -18.89 8.81
CA MET A 2 -7.09 -17.98 8.59
C MET A 2 -6.64 -16.80 7.72
N VAL A 3 -7.48 -16.44 6.74
CA VAL A 3 -7.18 -15.37 5.78
C VAL A 3 -8.23 -14.26 5.82
N ALA A 4 -7.78 -13.02 5.87
CA ALA A 4 -8.61 -11.85 5.60
C ALA A 4 -8.49 -11.50 4.11
N ILE A 5 -9.60 -11.34 3.43
CA ILE A 5 -9.64 -10.89 2.04
C ILE A 5 -9.85 -9.38 2.03
N TYR A 6 -9.04 -8.65 1.26
CA TYR A 6 -9.25 -7.22 1.04
C TYR A 6 -9.50 -6.95 -0.45
N ILE A 7 -10.59 -6.26 -0.74
CA ILE A 7 -11.01 -5.87 -2.08
C ILE A 7 -11.29 -4.38 -2.14
N ARG A 8 -10.95 -3.77 -3.28
CA ARG A 8 -11.14 -2.34 -3.52
C ARG A 8 -11.36 -2.06 -5.01
N VAL A 9 -12.27 -1.15 -5.28
CA VAL A 9 -12.39 -0.48 -6.58
C VAL A 9 -12.39 1.02 -6.39
N SER A 10 -11.83 1.75 -7.36
CA SER A 10 -12.00 3.20 -7.47
C SER A 10 -13.11 3.50 -8.47
N THR A 11 -13.62 4.75 -8.45
CA THR A 11 -14.59 5.22 -9.45
C THR A 11 -14.11 5.05 -10.89
N GLU A 12 -12.80 5.18 -11.12
CA GLU A 12 -12.17 4.94 -12.43
C GLU A 12 -12.13 3.45 -12.82
N ASP A 13 -11.94 2.56 -11.84
CA ASP A 13 -11.91 1.11 -12.04
C ASP A 13 -13.32 0.54 -12.28
N GLN A 14 -14.36 1.16 -11.69
CA GLN A 14 -15.77 0.76 -11.92
C GLN A 14 -16.20 0.92 -13.38
N ALA A 15 -15.59 1.86 -14.12
CA ALA A 15 -15.86 2.09 -15.53
C ALA A 15 -15.20 1.04 -16.45
N LYS A 16 -14.34 0.14 -15.93
CA LYS A 16 -13.63 -0.88 -16.69
C LYS A 16 -14.21 -2.26 -16.38
N GLU A 17 -14.65 -2.98 -17.41
CA GLU A 17 -15.09 -4.37 -17.27
C GLU A 17 -14.02 -5.26 -16.65
N GLY A 18 -14.44 -6.18 -15.76
CA GLY A 18 -13.58 -7.17 -15.13
C GLY A 18 -12.88 -6.77 -13.82
N TYR A 19 -13.10 -5.55 -13.32
CA TYR A 19 -12.53 -5.07 -12.07
C TYR A 19 -13.55 -4.82 -10.96
N SER A 20 -14.78 -5.33 -11.10
CA SER A 20 -15.82 -5.18 -10.08
C SER A 20 -15.39 -5.83 -8.75
N LEU A 21 -15.95 -5.35 -7.65
CA LEU A 21 -15.75 -5.94 -6.32
C LEU A 21 -16.19 -7.41 -6.29
N GLU A 22 -17.26 -7.72 -7.01
CA GLU A 22 -17.84 -9.06 -7.10
C GLU A 22 -16.86 -10.05 -7.75
N VAL A 23 -16.29 -9.68 -8.91
CA VAL A 23 -15.28 -10.51 -9.60
C VAL A 23 -14.05 -10.74 -8.74
N GLN A 24 -13.55 -9.69 -8.06
CA GLN A 24 -12.41 -9.84 -7.14
C GLN A 24 -12.76 -10.80 -6.00
N ARG A 25 -13.95 -10.66 -5.41
CA ARG A 25 -14.43 -11.48 -4.30
C ARG A 25 -14.53 -12.95 -4.69
N GLU A 26 -15.25 -13.24 -5.77
CA GLU A 26 -15.43 -14.61 -6.27
C GLU A 26 -14.07 -15.28 -6.57
N TYR A 27 -13.18 -14.54 -7.23
CA TYR A 27 -11.84 -15.04 -7.54
C TYR A 27 -11.05 -15.39 -6.26
N LEU A 28 -11.05 -14.47 -5.28
CA LEU A 28 -10.29 -14.65 -4.04
C LEU A 28 -10.86 -15.74 -3.14
N GLU A 29 -12.19 -15.87 -3.08
CA GLU A 29 -12.86 -16.94 -2.35
C GLU A 29 -12.55 -18.31 -2.99
N ALA A 30 -12.61 -18.41 -4.33
CA ALA A 30 -12.22 -19.61 -5.06
C ALA A 30 -10.72 -19.94 -4.88
N PHE A 31 -9.85 -18.92 -4.90
CA PHE A 31 -8.42 -19.08 -4.66
C PHE A 31 -8.17 -19.61 -3.23
N ALA A 32 -8.76 -18.99 -2.21
CA ALA A 32 -8.61 -19.42 -0.82
C ALA A 32 -9.05 -20.87 -0.62
N LYS A 33 -10.20 -21.24 -1.18
CA LYS A 33 -10.70 -22.63 -1.14
C LYS A 33 -9.75 -23.62 -1.81
N ARG A 34 -9.20 -23.27 -2.98
CA ARG A 34 -8.27 -24.11 -3.73
C ARG A 34 -6.97 -24.40 -2.97
N VAL A 35 -6.46 -23.40 -2.22
CA VAL A 35 -5.22 -23.54 -1.44
C VAL A 35 -5.44 -23.94 0.02
N GLY A 36 -6.67 -24.25 0.41
CA GLY A 36 -7.00 -24.72 1.75
C GLY A 36 -6.93 -23.63 2.84
N LEU A 37 -7.21 -22.39 2.49
CA LEU A 37 -7.29 -21.27 3.45
C LEU A 37 -8.72 -21.10 3.94
N GLU A 38 -8.87 -20.85 5.24
CA GLU A 38 -10.15 -20.53 5.87
C GLU A 38 -10.36 -19.01 5.89
N ILE A 39 -11.48 -18.55 5.32
CA ILE A 39 -11.77 -17.13 5.21
C ILE A 39 -12.33 -16.63 6.54
N PHE A 40 -11.61 -15.70 7.19
CA PHE A 40 -12.08 -14.99 8.37
C PHE A 40 -13.15 -13.97 8.01
N ARG A 41 -12.83 -13.06 7.07
CA ARG A 41 -13.72 -11.98 6.66
C ARG A 41 -13.25 -11.35 5.37
N VAL A 42 -14.22 -10.79 4.61
CA VAL A 42 -13.97 -9.92 3.45
C VAL A 42 -14.10 -8.45 3.87
N TYR A 43 -13.06 -7.66 3.65
CA TYR A 43 -13.02 -6.21 3.87
C TYR A 43 -13.12 -5.52 2.51
N GLN A 44 -14.04 -4.57 2.40
CA GLN A 44 -14.38 -3.95 1.12
C GLN A 44 -14.40 -2.44 1.23
N ASP A 45 -13.60 -1.76 0.41
CA ASP A 45 -13.65 -0.32 0.21
C ASP A 45 -14.14 -0.02 -1.22
N ASP A 46 -15.33 0.60 -1.34
CA ASP A 46 -15.97 0.93 -2.61
C ASP A 46 -15.82 2.42 -2.93
N GLY A 47 -15.55 2.74 -4.21
CA GLY A 47 -15.44 4.11 -4.70
C GLY A 47 -14.26 4.92 -4.15
N ILE A 48 -13.32 4.28 -3.45
CA ILE A 48 -12.21 4.96 -2.77
C ILE A 48 -10.91 4.79 -3.56
N SER A 49 -10.26 5.92 -3.88
CA SER A 49 -8.96 5.92 -4.56
C SER A 49 -7.89 5.15 -3.75
N GLY A 50 -7.01 4.42 -4.44
CA GLY A 50 -5.85 3.77 -3.81
C GLY A 50 -4.82 4.75 -3.23
N TYR A 51 -4.97 6.05 -3.51
CA TYR A 51 -4.20 7.15 -2.92
C TYR A 51 -4.87 7.75 -1.68
N SER A 52 -6.14 7.43 -1.39
CA SER A 52 -6.83 7.95 -0.23
C SER A 52 -6.40 7.24 1.04
N THR A 53 -6.18 8.00 2.10
CA THR A 53 -5.96 7.50 3.47
C THR A 53 -7.28 7.17 4.18
N GLU A 54 -8.41 7.61 3.62
CA GLU A 54 -9.74 7.34 4.16
C GLU A 54 -10.33 6.06 3.58
N ARG A 55 -9.84 4.93 4.07
CA ARG A 55 -10.28 3.58 3.70
C ARG A 55 -10.75 2.86 4.98
N PRO A 56 -12.04 2.96 5.31
CA PRO A 56 -12.56 2.45 6.57
C PRO A 56 -12.38 0.93 6.73
N ALA A 57 -12.57 0.17 5.64
CA ALA A 57 -12.39 -1.28 5.69
C ALA A 57 -10.92 -1.65 5.84
N LEU A 58 -9.97 -0.92 5.24
CA LEU A 58 -8.54 -1.12 5.48
C LEU A 58 -8.17 -0.81 6.93
N LYS A 59 -8.69 0.28 7.50
CA LYS A 59 -8.44 0.64 8.92
C LYS A 59 -8.94 -0.45 9.86
N GLU A 60 -10.12 -1.01 9.58
CA GLU A 60 -10.69 -2.12 10.34
C GLU A 60 -9.83 -3.39 10.20
N LEU A 61 -9.39 -3.71 8.98
CA LEU A 61 -8.50 -4.85 8.71
C LEU A 61 -7.20 -4.74 9.51
N LEU A 62 -6.53 -3.57 9.52
CA LEU A 62 -5.30 -3.35 10.28
C LEU A 62 -5.54 -3.46 11.80
N LYS A 63 -6.68 -2.97 12.31
CA LYS A 63 -7.07 -3.15 13.70
C LYS A 63 -7.25 -4.63 14.06
N ASP A 64 -7.89 -5.40 13.20
CA ASP A 64 -8.12 -6.83 13.41
C ASP A 64 -6.83 -7.64 13.26
N ALA A 65 -5.90 -7.22 12.39
CA ALA A 65 -4.55 -7.77 12.28
C ALA A 65 -3.76 -7.60 13.60
N LYS A 66 -3.79 -6.40 14.20
CA LYS A 66 -3.20 -6.17 15.53
C LYS A 66 -3.82 -7.05 16.61
N GLY A 67 -5.09 -7.36 16.48
CA GLY A 67 -5.81 -8.32 17.34
C GLY A 67 -5.52 -9.79 17.02
N LYS A 68 -4.66 -10.09 16.02
CA LYS A 68 -4.30 -11.44 15.56
C LYS A 68 -5.50 -12.32 15.25
N LYS A 69 -6.53 -11.76 14.61
CA LYS A 69 -7.74 -12.48 14.26
C LYS A 69 -7.59 -13.37 13.02
N PHE A 70 -6.52 -13.19 12.25
CA PHE A 70 -6.18 -13.95 11.06
C PHE A 70 -4.65 -13.95 10.86
N ASP A 71 -4.17 -14.85 9.99
CA ASP A 71 -2.75 -15.09 9.79
C ASP A 71 -2.22 -14.44 8.50
N LEU A 72 -3.11 -14.15 7.54
CA LEU A 72 -2.76 -13.72 6.19
C LEU A 72 -3.77 -12.70 5.66
N VAL A 73 -3.28 -11.68 4.98
CA VAL A 73 -4.09 -10.80 4.12
C VAL A 73 -3.92 -11.23 2.66
N LEU A 74 -5.04 -11.48 1.97
CA LEU A 74 -5.10 -11.87 0.58
C LEU A 74 -5.75 -10.75 -0.24
N VAL A 75 -5.08 -10.34 -1.33
CA VAL A 75 -5.57 -9.35 -2.27
C VAL A 75 -5.56 -9.90 -3.71
N TYR A 76 -6.36 -9.34 -4.59
CA TYR A 76 -6.38 -9.72 -6.00
C TYR A 76 -5.07 -9.32 -6.69
N LYS A 77 -4.68 -8.04 -6.56
CA LYS A 77 -3.40 -7.45 -7.02
C LYS A 77 -2.88 -6.48 -5.97
N ILE A 78 -1.58 -6.23 -6.00
CA ILE A 78 -0.91 -5.29 -5.09
C ILE A 78 -1.52 -3.89 -5.19
N ASP A 79 -1.87 -3.42 -6.38
CA ASP A 79 -2.46 -2.10 -6.63
C ASP A 79 -3.86 -1.92 -5.99
N ARG A 80 -4.55 -3.03 -5.67
CA ARG A 80 -5.80 -2.99 -4.89
C ARG A 80 -5.53 -2.66 -3.44
N PHE A 81 -4.38 -3.07 -2.91
CA PHE A 81 -3.96 -2.75 -1.54
C PHE A 81 -3.38 -1.34 -1.45
N SER A 82 -2.41 -1.01 -2.30
CA SER A 82 -1.92 0.36 -2.46
C SER A 82 -1.34 0.59 -3.86
N ARG A 83 -1.60 1.78 -4.45
CA ARG A 83 -0.99 2.23 -5.70
C ARG A 83 0.35 2.95 -5.46
N ASN A 84 0.61 3.37 -4.24
CA ASN A 84 1.86 4.03 -3.85
C ASN A 84 2.78 3.00 -3.21
N LEU A 85 4.01 2.87 -3.73
CA LEU A 85 4.99 1.90 -3.23
C LEU A 85 5.33 2.14 -1.75
N LYS A 86 5.51 3.39 -1.34
CA LYS A 86 5.83 3.73 0.05
C LYS A 86 4.70 3.33 1.00
N ASP A 87 3.45 3.60 0.62
CA ASP A 87 2.29 3.23 1.42
C ASP A 87 2.12 1.71 1.47
N LEU A 88 2.37 1.02 0.34
CA LEU A 88 2.39 -0.44 0.30
C LEU A 88 3.39 -1.02 1.31
N LEU A 89 4.63 -0.52 1.28
CA LEU A 89 5.69 -0.98 2.17
C LEU A 89 5.32 -0.76 3.64
N ASN A 90 4.81 0.44 3.98
CA ASN A 90 4.37 0.75 5.35
C ASN A 90 3.23 -0.16 5.82
N LEU A 91 2.22 -0.39 4.98
CA LEU A 91 1.08 -1.24 5.30
C LEU A 91 1.47 -2.70 5.47
N VAL A 92 2.34 -3.21 4.59
CA VAL A 92 2.83 -4.61 4.67
C VAL A 92 3.74 -4.78 5.89
N ASP A 93 4.58 -3.79 6.20
CA ASP A 93 5.43 -3.81 7.41
C ASP A 93 4.60 -3.80 8.69
N GLU A 94 3.51 -3.02 8.74
CA GLU A 94 2.56 -3.01 9.85
C GLU A 94 1.88 -4.38 10.05
N LEU A 95 1.51 -5.06 8.95
CA LEU A 95 0.97 -6.43 9.00
C LEU A 95 2.01 -7.42 9.52
N LEU A 96 3.23 -7.40 8.97
CA LEU A 96 4.32 -8.29 9.38
C LEU A 96 4.69 -8.09 10.86
N SER A 97 4.73 -6.84 11.34
CA SER A 97 4.97 -6.51 12.75
C SER A 97 3.88 -7.07 13.68
N SER A 98 2.66 -7.25 13.16
CA SER A 98 1.56 -7.91 13.85
C SER A 98 1.59 -9.44 13.74
N GLY A 99 2.55 -10.00 12.98
CA GLY A 99 2.67 -11.43 12.69
C GLY A 99 1.73 -11.92 11.59
N VAL A 100 1.18 -11.00 10.79
CA VAL A 100 0.25 -11.31 9.69
C VAL A 100 0.99 -11.24 8.36
N GLY A 101 0.89 -12.28 7.52
CA GLY A 101 1.45 -12.30 6.17
C GLY A 101 0.62 -11.48 5.19
N PHE A 102 1.22 -11.20 4.02
CA PHE A 102 0.54 -10.54 2.91
C PHE A 102 0.79 -11.31 1.61
N LYS A 103 -0.26 -11.54 0.82
CA LYS A 103 -0.19 -12.29 -0.45
C LYS A 103 -1.08 -11.67 -1.52
N SER A 104 -0.54 -11.55 -2.73
CA SER A 104 -1.31 -11.30 -3.95
C SER A 104 -1.73 -12.63 -4.60
N ALA A 105 -2.95 -12.72 -5.09
CA ALA A 105 -3.46 -13.94 -5.71
C ALA A 105 -3.02 -14.07 -7.18
N THR A 106 -2.74 -12.98 -7.87
CA THR A 106 -2.41 -12.95 -9.30
C THR A 106 -0.96 -12.56 -9.58
N GLU A 107 -0.21 -12.13 -8.56
CA GLU A 107 1.18 -11.70 -8.70
C GLU A 107 2.08 -12.54 -7.76
N PRO A 108 3.36 -12.76 -8.12
CA PRO A 108 4.30 -13.55 -7.32
C PRO A 108 4.79 -12.78 -6.08
N PHE A 109 3.87 -12.26 -5.28
CA PHE A 109 4.16 -11.52 -4.06
C PHE A 109 3.50 -12.20 -2.86
N ASP A 110 4.32 -12.85 -2.04
CA ASP A 110 3.89 -13.64 -0.87
C ASP A 110 4.91 -13.55 0.25
N THR A 111 4.64 -12.71 1.24
CA THR A 111 5.57 -12.49 2.37
C THR A 111 5.66 -13.67 3.34
N THR A 112 4.88 -14.73 3.16
CA THR A 112 4.99 -15.95 3.95
C THR A 112 6.15 -16.84 3.49
N THR A 113 6.66 -16.59 2.27
CA THR A 113 7.80 -17.31 1.68
C THR A 113 9.10 -16.51 1.81
N SER A 114 10.23 -17.21 1.85
CA SER A 114 11.56 -16.57 1.87
C SER A 114 11.80 -15.72 0.61
N ALA A 115 11.37 -16.19 -0.56
CA ALA A 115 11.48 -15.45 -1.82
C ALA A 115 10.64 -14.16 -1.79
N GLY A 116 9.41 -14.22 -1.30
CA GLY A 116 8.55 -13.03 -1.19
C GLY A 116 9.06 -12.03 -0.16
N LYS A 117 9.66 -12.49 0.94
CA LYS A 117 10.35 -11.61 1.90
C LYS A 117 11.53 -10.89 1.25
N LEU A 118 12.32 -11.60 0.45
CA LEU A 118 13.42 -10.99 -0.29
C LEU A 118 12.92 -9.93 -1.27
N ILE A 119 11.87 -10.22 -2.04
CA ILE A 119 11.26 -9.25 -2.95
C ILE A 119 10.78 -8.01 -2.17
N PHE A 120 10.14 -8.19 -1.02
CA PHE A 120 9.69 -7.10 -0.17
C PHE A 120 10.86 -6.22 0.29
N GLN A 121 11.96 -6.81 0.75
CA GLN A 121 13.15 -6.09 1.15
C GLN A 121 13.80 -5.32 -0.02
N GLN A 122 13.86 -5.91 -1.21
CA GLN A 122 14.37 -5.25 -2.41
C GLN A 122 13.51 -4.04 -2.80
N LEU A 123 12.17 -4.16 -2.74
CA LEU A 123 11.27 -3.05 -2.99
C LEU A 123 11.48 -1.90 -1.98
N GLY A 124 11.73 -2.22 -0.71
CA GLY A 124 12.07 -1.24 0.32
C GLY A 124 13.36 -0.49 0.00
N SER A 125 14.42 -1.22 -0.35
CA SER A 125 15.71 -0.63 -0.75
C SER A 125 15.58 0.24 -2.01
N PHE A 126 14.77 -0.19 -2.98
CA PHE A 126 14.51 0.59 -4.19
C PHE A 126 13.78 1.91 -3.89
N ALA A 127 12.76 1.87 -3.03
CA ALA A 127 12.02 3.07 -2.61
C ALA A 127 12.93 4.07 -1.87
N GLU A 128 13.85 3.58 -1.04
CA GLU A 128 14.84 4.41 -0.36
C GLU A 128 15.84 5.02 -1.36
N PHE A 129 16.33 4.23 -2.30
CA PHE A 129 17.21 4.71 -3.38
C PHE A 129 16.56 5.81 -4.20
N GLU A 130 15.31 5.63 -4.64
CA GLU A 130 14.57 6.66 -5.38
C GLU A 130 14.43 7.96 -4.58
N ARG A 131 14.10 7.85 -3.28
CA ARG A 131 14.01 9.01 -2.40
C ARG A 131 15.33 9.79 -2.31
N ASN A 132 16.44 9.05 -2.15
CA ASN A 132 17.77 9.66 -2.08
C ASN A 132 18.15 10.33 -3.40
N ARG A 133 17.85 9.68 -4.54
CA ARG A 133 18.06 10.24 -5.87
C ARG A 133 17.27 11.55 -6.11
N ILE A 134 16.03 11.60 -5.63
CA ILE A 134 15.22 12.82 -5.70
C ILE A 134 15.86 13.92 -4.84
N ALA A 135 16.27 13.62 -3.61
CA ALA A 135 16.94 14.56 -2.73
C ALA A 135 18.24 15.10 -3.35
N GLU A 136 19.09 14.23 -3.89
CA GLU A 136 20.33 14.62 -4.59
C GLU A 136 20.08 15.55 -5.78
N ARG A 137 18.98 15.36 -6.51
CA ARG A 137 18.62 16.20 -7.67
C ARG A 137 18.04 17.55 -7.25
N VAL A 138 17.21 17.55 -6.21
CA VAL A 138 16.47 18.74 -5.76
C VAL A 138 17.35 19.66 -4.93
N PHE A 139 18.20 19.13 -4.06
CA PHE A 139 19.02 19.89 -3.13
C PHE A 139 19.92 20.94 -3.80
N PRO A 140 20.69 20.64 -4.87
CA PRO A 140 21.50 21.65 -5.56
C PRO A 140 20.65 22.78 -6.19
N GLY A 141 19.44 22.43 -6.65
CA GLY A 141 18.49 23.43 -7.18
C GLY A 141 18.00 24.39 -6.08
N MET A 142 17.69 23.86 -4.91
CA MET A 142 17.30 24.67 -3.74
C MET A 142 18.44 25.58 -3.27
N VAL A 143 19.68 25.07 -3.19
CA VAL A 143 20.87 25.86 -2.82
C VAL A 143 21.06 27.03 -3.79
N LYS A 144 21.00 26.77 -5.11
CA LYS A 144 21.07 27.84 -6.12
C LYS A 144 19.93 28.85 -6.02
N GLY A 145 18.72 28.38 -5.68
CA GLY A 145 17.57 29.25 -5.44
C GLY A 145 17.82 30.21 -4.27
N VAL A 146 18.29 29.68 -3.15
CA VAL A 146 18.64 30.51 -1.97
C VAL A 146 19.77 31.52 -2.29
N GLN A 147 20.81 31.09 -2.99
CA GLN A 147 21.90 31.98 -3.42
C GLN A 147 21.42 33.12 -4.31
N ARG A 148 20.34 32.97 -5.05
CA ARG A 148 19.68 33.98 -5.86
C ARG A 148 18.66 34.83 -5.10
N GLY A 149 18.52 34.63 -3.78
CA GLY A 149 17.56 35.32 -2.93
C GLY A 149 16.13 34.78 -3.01
N ASN A 150 15.91 33.62 -3.67
CA ASN A 150 14.59 33.01 -3.74
C ASN A 150 14.28 32.28 -2.44
N TRP A 151 13.14 32.59 -1.83
CA TRP A 151 12.63 31.87 -0.67
C TRP A 151 12.21 30.46 -1.07
N GLN A 152 12.82 29.45 -0.44
CA GLN A 152 12.54 28.01 -0.69
C GLN A 152 11.76 27.35 0.47
N GLY A 153 11.27 28.13 1.42
CA GLY A 153 10.61 27.65 2.64
C GLY A 153 9.09 27.55 2.51
N ALA A 154 8.42 27.48 3.67
CA ALA A 154 6.97 27.41 3.77
C ALA A 154 6.27 28.65 3.17
N ARG A 155 4.93 28.57 3.06
CA ARG A 155 4.06 29.61 2.44
C ARG A 155 4.29 31.04 2.96
N TYR A 156 4.86 31.17 4.16
CA TYR A 156 5.18 32.47 4.76
C TYR A 156 6.68 32.59 4.97
N ALA A 157 7.25 33.74 4.59
CA ALA A 157 8.63 34.07 4.91
C ALA A 157 8.84 34.17 6.45
N PRO A 158 10.05 33.85 6.97
CA PRO A 158 10.36 34.10 8.38
C PRO A 158 10.14 35.55 8.73
N TYR A 159 9.82 35.82 9.99
CA TYR A 159 9.60 37.17 10.49
C TYR A 159 10.80 38.07 10.17
N GLY A 160 10.55 39.20 9.53
CA GLY A 160 11.57 40.17 9.11
C GLY A 160 12.12 40.02 7.68
N LEU A 161 11.64 39.02 6.91
CA LEU A 161 11.96 38.90 5.49
C LEU A 161 10.70 39.20 4.65
N TYR A 162 10.87 40.12 3.67
CA TYR A 162 9.84 40.40 2.68
C TYR A 162 10.12 39.57 1.43
N VAL A 163 9.07 38.99 0.86
CA VAL A 163 9.09 38.23 -0.40
C VAL A 163 8.59 39.14 -1.50
#